data_10983270b1fa004eacbea9ac74f9f84a
#
_entry.id   10983270b1fa004eacbea9ac74f9f84a
#
_cell.length_a   1.000
_cell.length_b   1.000
_cell.length_c   1.000
_cell.angle_alpha   90.00
_cell.angle_beta   90.00
_cell.angle_gamma   90.00
#
_symmetry.space_group_name_H-M   'P 1'
#
loop_
_entity.id
_entity.type
_entity.pdbx_description
1 polymer ?
#
loop_
_entity_poly.entity_id
_entity_poly.type
_entity_poly.pdbx_seq_one_letter_code
_entity_poly.pdbx_strand_id
1 'polypeptide(L)'
;MNIRLSLLGFFSLISVWCNAQNIAQVDLQALHELEALANANEDYKSLLQVTGAYPVAEVHGKATVGFIGRISDGVSEEEWRVWADSKEAVSAGAFRNGIASFRIDAYELDLLWEVPMDLVEIASRAVPDVNKARFGTRVDSVHAGYNLPQPYHGEGVLIGVLDWGFDYTHPMFYDTTLTTSRIRAVWDQYRQAGPSPGDFNYGSFAESPEDIQSMQSDTSNVYGYSTHGTHVAGIAGGSGAGIGLKGMAPSSEFLFATLMVDEASALDAFVWMQSVAEADGKRLVINNSWGLPQWGTPDGSALSNQFIDAMSEEGVVFVSSNGNNGNADFHIDHTFNSPGDTIRSRVKFYPLNANPNTWGQNLTLWGEVGGNFEMGFLMTVGVATEVGESPFYSTTDGPMMFDAIEVINNDTIIYDVVLEQSHPA
;
A
#
# COMPACT_ATOMS: atom_id res chain seq x y z
N MET A 1 -13.60 15.15 57.96
CA MET A 1 -13.82 15.30 56.50
C MET A 1 -13.09 14.15 55.85
N ASN A 2 -13.79 13.05 55.62
CA ASN A 2 -13.22 11.79 55.16
C ASN A 2 -13.24 11.76 53.61
N ILE A 3 -12.06 11.75 53.02
CA ILE A 3 -11.88 11.53 51.57
C ILE A 3 -11.76 10.00 51.41
N ARG A 4 -12.82 9.38 50.87
CA ARG A 4 -12.76 8.04 50.32
C ARG A 4 -12.26 8.15 48.87
N LEU A 5 -11.02 7.77 48.61
CA LEU A 5 -10.55 7.44 47.28
C LEU A 5 -11.11 6.06 46.90
N SER A 6 -11.94 6.00 45.88
CA SER A 6 -12.41 4.73 45.30
C SER A 6 -11.33 4.13 44.43
N LEU A 7 -10.81 3.00 44.87
CA LEU A 7 -9.88 2.09 44.16
C LEU A 7 -10.67 1.27 43.08
N LEU A 8 -11.26 1.88 42.10
CA LEU A 8 -12.01 1.18 41.02
C LEU A 8 -11.47 1.43 39.62
N GLY A 9 -10.36 2.17 39.51
CA GLY A 9 -9.75 2.47 38.19
C GLY A 9 -8.56 1.60 37.78
N PHE A 10 -8.08 0.68 38.69
CA PHE A 10 -6.79 -0.02 38.43
C PHE A 10 -6.92 -1.45 37.88
N PHE A 11 -8.12 -2.01 37.79
CA PHE A 11 -8.31 -3.39 37.31
C PHE A 11 -8.68 -3.51 35.83
N SER A 12 -9.06 -2.44 35.16
CA SER A 12 -9.35 -2.47 33.70
C SER A 12 -8.10 -2.29 32.83
N LEU A 13 -7.03 -1.71 33.36
CA LEU A 13 -5.77 -1.51 32.62
C LEU A 13 -4.88 -2.76 32.54
N ILE A 14 -5.08 -3.75 33.42
CA ILE A 14 -4.24 -4.98 33.43
C ILE A 14 -4.75 -6.03 32.43
N SER A 15 -6.04 -6.01 32.07
CA SER A 15 -6.58 -6.95 31.06
C SER A 15 -6.36 -6.52 29.62
N VAL A 16 -6.09 -5.23 29.37
CA VAL A 16 -5.78 -4.71 28.03
C VAL A 16 -4.33 -5.04 27.60
N TRP A 17 -3.42 -5.19 28.55
CA TRP A 17 -1.99 -5.46 28.28
C TRP A 17 -1.69 -6.89 27.78
N CYS A 18 -2.58 -7.86 27.95
CA CYS A 18 -2.35 -9.23 27.49
C CYS A 18 -2.69 -9.49 26.03
N ASN A 19 -3.44 -8.61 25.36
CA ASN A 19 -3.82 -8.77 23.95
C ASN A 19 -3.13 -7.75 23.00
N ALA A 20 -2.30 -6.87 23.53
CA ALA A 20 -1.61 -5.82 22.74
C ALA A 20 -0.38 -6.32 21.96
N GLN A 21 -0.16 -7.64 21.88
CA GLN A 21 1.03 -8.22 21.25
C GLN A 21 0.91 -8.39 19.73
N ASN A 22 -0.24 -8.11 19.13
CA ASN A 22 -0.53 -8.50 17.75
C ASN A 22 -0.42 -7.36 16.74
N ILE A 23 -0.24 -6.12 17.15
CA ILE A 23 -0.14 -4.97 16.25
C ILE A 23 1.27 -4.39 16.35
N ALA A 24 1.90 -4.15 15.19
CA ALA A 24 3.20 -3.50 15.15
C ALA A 24 3.12 -2.11 15.81
N GLN A 25 4.15 -1.74 16.57
CA GLN A 25 4.10 -0.53 17.40
C GLN A 25 4.07 0.76 16.56
N VAL A 26 4.65 0.72 15.37
CA VAL A 26 4.55 1.81 14.37
C VAL A 26 3.10 2.04 13.95
N ASP A 27 2.31 0.96 13.86
CA ASP A 27 0.89 1.04 13.50
C ASP A 27 0.01 1.57 14.66
N LEU A 28 0.45 1.41 15.90
CA LEU A 28 -0.30 1.91 17.06
C LEU A 28 -0.47 3.43 17.04
N GLN A 29 0.56 4.17 16.66
CA GLN A 29 0.45 5.62 16.53
C GLN A 29 -0.53 5.99 15.42
N ALA A 30 -0.42 5.36 14.25
CA ALA A 30 -1.32 5.58 13.12
C ALA A 30 -2.77 5.23 13.48
N LEU A 31 -2.98 4.15 14.24
CA LEU A 31 -4.30 3.78 14.76
C LEU A 31 -4.87 4.84 15.69
N HIS A 32 -4.11 5.33 16.65
CA HIS A 32 -4.56 6.38 17.55
C HIS A 32 -4.91 7.67 16.81
N GLU A 33 -4.13 8.04 15.80
CA GLU A 33 -4.44 9.20 14.97
C GLU A 33 -5.70 8.98 14.14
N LEU A 34 -5.88 7.79 13.55
CA LEU A 34 -7.09 7.41 12.83
C LEU A 34 -8.33 7.41 13.74
N GLU A 35 -8.24 6.84 14.94
CA GLU A 35 -9.31 6.87 15.94
C GLU A 35 -9.66 8.31 16.35
N ALA A 36 -8.64 9.16 16.55
CA ALA A 36 -8.86 10.56 16.87
C ALA A 36 -9.55 11.31 15.71
N LEU A 37 -9.16 11.04 14.46
CA LEU A 37 -9.79 11.61 13.28
C LEU A 37 -11.23 11.09 13.11
N ALA A 38 -11.48 9.79 13.31
CA ALA A 38 -12.82 9.21 13.27
C ALA A 38 -13.73 9.83 14.34
N ASN A 39 -13.25 9.97 15.56
CA ASN A 39 -13.99 10.58 16.66
C ASN A 39 -14.28 12.07 16.44
N ALA A 40 -13.43 12.78 15.69
CA ALA A 40 -13.61 14.18 15.35
C ALA A 40 -14.54 14.43 14.15
N ASN A 41 -14.83 13.40 13.36
CA ASN A 41 -15.62 13.50 12.13
C ASN A 41 -16.81 12.51 12.20
N GLU A 42 -18.02 13.03 12.41
CA GLU A 42 -19.22 12.21 12.63
C GLU A 42 -19.69 11.45 11.38
N ASP A 43 -19.26 11.84 10.18
CA ASP A 43 -19.64 11.19 8.94
C ASP A 43 -18.42 10.74 8.12
N TYR A 44 -18.58 9.62 7.40
CA TYR A 44 -17.50 8.99 6.66
C TYR A 44 -16.92 9.85 5.53
N LYS A 45 -17.72 10.74 4.92
CA LYS A 45 -17.25 11.62 3.83
C LYS A 45 -16.32 12.70 4.36
N SER A 46 -16.63 13.25 5.53
CA SER A 46 -15.76 14.19 6.23
C SER A 46 -14.45 13.50 6.64
N LEU A 47 -14.53 12.28 7.16
CA LEU A 47 -13.35 11.48 7.51
C LEU A 47 -12.45 11.23 6.31
N LEU A 48 -12.99 10.82 5.16
CA LEU A 48 -12.21 10.60 3.93
C LEU A 48 -11.47 11.84 3.44
N GLN A 49 -11.98 13.04 3.72
CA GLN A 49 -11.34 14.30 3.32
C GLN A 49 -10.12 14.65 4.18
N VAL A 50 -10.13 14.26 5.45
CA VAL A 50 -9.08 14.63 6.42
C VAL A 50 -8.00 13.56 6.59
N THR A 51 -8.26 12.33 6.14
CA THR A 51 -7.33 11.21 6.27
C THR A 51 -6.29 11.10 5.16
N GLY A 52 -5.95 12.21 4.48
CA GLY A 52 -5.06 12.19 3.31
C GLY A 52 -3.71 11.49 3.48
N ALA A 53 -3.22 11.32 4.71
CA ALA A 53 -2.00 10.58 5.04
C ALA A 53 -2.24 9.07 5.27
N TYR A 54 -3.47 8.66 5.55
CA TYR A 54 -3.83 7.29 5.93
C TYR A 54 -4.61 6.57 4.82
N PRO A 55 -4.52 5.23 4.72
CA PRO A 55 -5.17 4.44 3.69
C PRO A 55 -6.65 4.18 4.02
N VAL A 56 -7.43 5.25 4.23
CA VAL A 56 -8.88 5.14 4.45
C VAL A 56 -9.60 5.16 3.10
N ALA A 57 -10.47 4.18 2.89
CA ALA A 57 -11.25 4.03 1.66
C ALA A 57 -12.74 3.84 1.96
N GLU A 58 -13.59 4.30 1.04
CA GLU A 58 -15.02 4.02 1.11
C GLU A 58 -15.31 2.62 0.56
N VAL A 59 -15.92 1.77 1.39
CA VAL A 59 -16.43 0.45 1.00
C VAL A 59 -17.87 0.32 1.50
N HIS A 60 -18.82 0.09 0.60
CA HIS A 60 -20.24 -0.03 0.90
C HIS A 60 -20.82 1.12 1.75
N GLY A 61 -20.35 2.36 1.51
CA GLY A 61 -20.82 3.54 2.24
C GLY A 61 -20.23 3.68 3.65
N LYS A 62 -19.18 2.91 3.98
CA LYS A 62 -18.41 3.00 5.23
C LYS A 62 -16.98 3.46 4.92
N ALA A 63 -16.40 4.28 5.80
CA ALA A 63 -14.97 4.54 5.77
C ALA A 63 -14.24 3.34 6.38
N THR A 64 -13.36 2.68 5.62
CA THR A 64 -12.65 1.49 6.07
C THR A 64 -11.15 1.67 6.01
N VAL A 65 -10.44 1.05 6.94
CA VAL A 65 -8.98 0.94 6.95
C VAL A 65 -8.59 -0.47 6.52
N GLY A 66 -7.62 -0.58 5.62
CA GLY A 66 -7.07 -1.85 5.17
C GLY A 66 -5.96 -2.35 6.07
N PHE A 67 -5.87 -3.66 6.25
CA PHE A 67 -4.88 -4.35 7.07
C PHE A 67 -4.35 -5.59 6.35
N ILE A 68 -3.13 -5.96 6.71
CA ILE A 68 -2.52 -7.24 6.35
C ILE A 68 -2.13 -7.91 7.66
N GLY A 69 -2.42 -9.19 7.80
CA GLY A 69 -2.09 -9.90 9.03
C GLY A 69 -1.69 -11.35 8.80
N ARG A 70 -0.90 -11.88 9.73
CA ARG A 70 -0.55 -13.30 9.80
C ARG A 70 -1.47 -13.98 10.79
N ILE A 71 -2.17 -15.00 10.33
CA ILE A 71 -3.08 -15.79 11.17
C ILE A 71 -2.28 -16.53 12.24
N SER A 72 -2.84 -16.57 13.45
CA SER A 72 -2.25 -17.23 14.60
C SER A 72 -2.08 -18.73 14.37
N ASP A 73 -1.02 -19.28 14.93
CA ASP A 73 -0.74 -20.71 14.87
C ASP A 73 -1.97 -21.53 15.36
N GLY A 74 -2.38 -22.48 14.52
CA GLY A 74 -3.52 -23.37 14.80
C GLY A 74 -4.88 -22.81 14.34
N VAL A 75 -4.96 -21.60 13.79
CA VAL A 75 -6.16 -21.04 13.16
C VAL A 75 -6.13 -21.34 11.67
N SER A 76 -7.19 -21.91 11.13
CA SER A 76 -7.35 -22.17 9.71
C SER A 76 -7.95 -20.94 8.97
N GLU A 77 -7.83 -20.91 7.63
CA GLU A 77 -8.49 -19.90 6.80
C GLU A 77 -10.02 -19.89 7.03
N GLU A 78 -10.64 -21.08 7.17
CA GLU A 78 -12.07 -21.19 7.40
C GLU A 78 -12.47 -20.53 8.73
N GLU A 79 -11.74 -20.79 9.79
CA GLU A 79 -11.99 -20.18 11.12
C GLU A 79 -11.79 -18.67 11.09
N TRP A 80 -10.77 -18.19 10.37
CA TRP A 80 -10.57 -16.77 10.14
C TRP A 80 -11.76 -16.14 9.42
N ARG A 81 -12.22 -16.72 8.31
CA ARG A 81 -13.35 -16.21 7.54
C ARG A 81 -14.64 -16.22 8.37
N VAL A 82 -14.91 -17.29 9.11
CA VAL A 82 -16.05 -17.36 10.04
C VAL A 82 -15.98 -16.26 11.09
N TRP A 83 -14.81 -15.98 11.64
CA TRP A 83 -14.63 -14.86 12.57
C TRP A 83 -14.94 -13.52 11.90
N ALA A 84 -14.35 -13.25 10.74
CA ALA A 84 -14.56 -12.00 10.01
C ALA A 84 -16.04 -11.80 9.64
N ASP A 85 -16.70 -12.83 9.11
CA ASP A 85 -18.12 -12.78 8.74
C ASP A 85 -19.05 -12.58 9.94
N SER A 86 -18.58 -12.91 11.15
CA SER A 86 -19.34 -12.67 12.38
C SER A 86 -19.37 -11.18 12.81
N LYS A 87 -18.56 -10.33 12.18
CA LYS A 87 -18.38 -8.91 12.50
C LYS A 87 -18.84 -8.04 11.32
N GLU A 88 -19.91 -7.29 11.47
CA GLU A 88 -20.44 -6.42 10.40
C GLU A 88 -19.43 -5.35 9.95
N ALA A 89 -18.50 -4.96 10.82
CA ALA A 89 -17.49 -3.95 10.55
C ALA A 89 -16.22 -4.50 9.89
N VAL A 90 -16.11 -5.83 9.71
CA VAL A 90 -14.93 -6.49 9.15
C VAL A 90 -15.26 -7.08 7.79
N SER A 91 -14.37 -6.89 6.84
CA SER A 91 -14.43 -7.54 5.52
C SER A 91 -13.13 -8.33 5.31
N ALA A 92 -13.24 -9.66 5.18
CA ALA A 92 -12.13 -10.52 4.81
C ALA A 92 -11.77 -10.34 3.32
N GLY A 93 -10.49 -10.31 3.00
CA GLY A 93 -9.95 -10.22 1.64
C GLY A 93 -9.19 -11.47 1.22
N ALA A 94 -8.04 -11.28 0.58
CA ALA A 94 -7.15 -12.34 0.12
C ALA A 94 -6.57 -13.16 1.28
N PHE A 95 -6.28 -14.44 1.00
CA PHE A 95 -5.58 -15.33 1.92
C PHE A 95 -4.52 -16.15 1.17
N ARG A 96 -3.29 -16.18 1.70
CA ARG A 96 -2.19 -16.98 1.13
C ARG A 96 -1.13 -17.27 2.19
N ASN A 97 -0.74 -18.53 2.35
CA ASN A 97 0.33 -18.97 3.27
C ASN A 97 0.21 -18.42 4.70
N GLY A 98 -1.02 -18.38 5.24
CA GLY A 98 -1.27 -17.84 6.57
C GLY A 98 -1.27 -16.31 6.67
N ILE A 99 -1.13 -15.59 5.56
CA ILE A 99 -1.26 -14.14 5.48
C ILE A 99 -2.60 -13.79 4.86
N ALA A 100 -3.33 -12.86 5.46
CA ALA A 100 -4.61 -12.39 4.98
C ALA A 100 -4.65 -10.87 4.89
N SER A 101 -5.32 -10.35 3.86
CA SER A 101 -5.77 -8.96 3.84
C SER A 101 -7.19 -8.85 4.41
N PHE A 102 -7.52 -7.73 5.02
CA PHE A 102 -8.87 -7.46 5.52
C PHE A 102 -9.08 -5.97 5.72
N ARG A 103 -10.34 -5.57 5.92
CA ARG A 103 -10.69 -4.18 6.21
C ARG A 103 -11.57 -4.10 7.43
N ILE A 104 -11.40 -3.03 8.19
CA ILE A 104 -12.24 -2.70 9.35
C ILE A 104 -12.83 -1.31 9.15
N ASP A 105 -14.09 -1.14 9.54
CA ASP A 105 -14.72 0.18 9.61
C ASP A 105 -13.88 1.11 10.50
N ALA A 106 -13.56 2.30 10.00
CA ALA A 106 -12.69 3.25 10.69
C ALA A 106 -13.25 3.73 12.05
N TYR A 107 -14.53 3.52 12.29
CA TYR A 107 -15.19 3.80 13.58
C TYR A 107 -15.21 2.62 14.55
N GLU A 108 -14.73 1.44 14.14
CA GLU A 108 -14.71 0.21 14.93
C GLU A 108 -13.32 -0.44 14.97
N LEU A 109 -12.25 0.35 14.95
CA LEU A 109 -10.86 -0.13 14.95
C LEU A 109 -10.50 -0.94 16.20
N ASP A 110 -11.23 -0.79 17.29
CA ASP A 110 -11.10 -1.63 18.49
C ASP A 110 -11.21 -3.14 18.20
N LEU A 111 -11.88 -3.53 17.11
CA LEU A 111 -11.98 -4.92 16.67
C LEU A 111 -10.62 -5.54 16.31
N LEU A 112 -9.59 -4.71 16.03
CA LEU A 112 -8.23 -5.21 15.81
C LEU A 112 -7.68 -6.04 16.97
N TRP A 113 -8.10 -5.74 18.20
CA TRP A 113 -7.69 -6.49 19.38
C TRP A 113 -8.32 -7.88 19.50
N GLU A 114 -9.36 -8.15 18.70
CA GLU A 114 -10.06 -9.44 18.68
C GLU A 114 -9.66 -10.32 17.48
N VAL A 115 -8.87 -9.77 16.54
CA VAL A 115 -8.45 -10.48 15.32
C VAL A 115 -7.61 -11.71 15.69
N PRO A 116 -7.91 -12.92 15.17
CA PRO A 116 -7.14 -14.13 15.46
C PRO A 116 -5.84 -14.19 14.65
N MET A 117 -4.97 -13.20 14.85
CA MET A 117 -3.70 -13.01 14.14
C MET A 117 -2.58 -12.72 15.12
N ASP A 118 -1.37 -13.24 14.84
CA ASP A 118 -0.18 -13.03 15.64
C ASP A 118 0.53 -11.71 15.28
N LEU A 119 0.32 -11.23 14.06
CA LEU A 119 0.85 -9.97 13.57
C LEU A 119 -0.18 -9.30 12.68
N VAL A 120 -0.36 -8.01 12.86
CA VAL A 120 -1.22 -7.17 12.00
C VAL A 120 -0.48 -5.87 11.69
N GLU A 121 -0.51 -5.49 10.43
CA GLU A 121 0.05 -4.24 9.90
C GLU A 121 -1.06 -3.42 9.22
N ILE A 122 -1.01 -2.09 9.37
CA ILE A 122 -1.85 -1.20 8.56
C ILE A 122 -1.33 -1.23 7.12
N ALA A 123 -2.23 -1.49 6.16
CA ALA A 123 -1.88 -1.47 4.75
C ALA A 123 -1.42 -0.07 4.30
N SER A 124 -0.28 0.02 3.62
CA SER A 124 0.28 1.30 3.18
C SER A 124 -0.46 1.89 1.98
N ARG A 125 -0.42 3.20 1.83
CA ARG A 125 -1.04 3.91 0.71
C ARG A 125 -0.18 3.83 -0.55
N ALA A 126 -0.78 3.46 -1.69
CA ALA A 126 -0.12 3.40 -2.98
C ALA A 126 -0.09 4.76 -3.71
N VAL A 127 1.01 5.06 -4.44
CA VAL A 127 1.21 6.28 -5.25
C VAL A 127 1.88 5.97 -6.60
N PRO A 128 1.62 6.72 -7.69
CA PRO A 128 2.01 6.34 -9.06
C PRO A 128 3.39 6.80 -9.57
N ASP A 129 3.96 6.08 -10.60
CA ASP A 129 5.33 6.28 -11.09
C ASP A 129 5.57 5.86 -12.58
N VAL A 130 6.20 6.65 -13.47
CA VAL A 130 6.51 6.30 -14.91
C VAL A 130 7.62 7.11 -15.58
N ASN A 131 8.49 6.56 -16.48
CA ASN A 131 8.77 6.97 -17.86
C ASN A 131 9.80 6.18 -18.71
N LYS A 132 9.57 6.08 -20.06
CA LYS A 132 10.41 5.77 -21.27
C LYS A 132 11.46 4.63 -21.21
N ALA A 133 11.10 3.39 -21.55
CA ALA A 133 12.04 2.26 -21.48
C ALA A 133 12.26 1.42 -22.77
N ARG A 134 11.50 1.61 -23.85
CA ARG A 134 11.46 0.65 -24.97
C ARG A 134 12.79 0.35 -25.63
N PHE A 135 13.59 1.37 -25.96
CA PHE A 135 14.85 1.17 -26.67
C PHE A 135 15.99 0.63 -25.77
N GLY A 136 15.97 0.98 -24.49
CA GLY A 136 16.97 0.52 -23.52
C GLY A 136 16.87 -0.98 -23.20
N THR A 137 15.66 -1.55 -23.31
CA THR A 137 15.39 -2.95 -22.93
C THR A 137 15.60 -3.95 -24.07
N ARG A 138 15.94 -3.50 -25.28
CA ARG A 138 16.16 -4.34 -26.47
C ARG A 138 14.96 -5.21 -26.86
N VAL A 139 13.75 -4.79 -26.58
CA VAL A 139 12.51 -5.52 -26.92
C VAL A 139 12.38 -5.73 -28.43
N ASP A 140 12.86 -4.80 -29.25
CA ASP A 140 12.87 -4.96 -30.71
C ASP A 140 13.65 -6.20 -31.18
N SER A 141 14.72 -6.59 -30.46
CA SER A 141 15.45 -7.83 -30.73
C SER A 141 14.63 -9.07 -30.37
N VAL A 142 13.81 -9.00 -29.29
CA VAL A 142 12.89 -10.07 -28.92
C VAL A 142 11.77 -10.23 -29.96
N HIS A 143 11.20 -9.12 -30.41
CA HIS A 143 10.18 -9.12 -31.48
C HIS A 143 10.73 -9.64 -32.80
N ALA A 144 12.01 -9.42 -33.10
CA ALA A 144 12.68 -9.94 -34.29
C ALA A 144 13.13 -11.40 -34.14
N GLY A 145 13.04 -11.99 -32.95
CA GLY A 145 13.53 -13.33 -32.65
C GLY A 145 15.05 -13.44 -32.69
N TYR A 146 15.79 -12.33 -32.52
CA TYR A 146 17.24 -12.32 -32.61
C TYR A 146 17.89 -13.15 -31.48
N ASN A 147 18.61 -14.21 -31.84
CA ASN A 147 19.18 -15.22 -30.93
C ASN A 147 18.12 -15.92 -30.05
N LEU A 148 16.87 -15.99 -30.48
CA LEU A 148 15.78 -16.70 -29.82
C LEU A 148 15.22 -17.77 -30.77
N PRO A 149 14.55 -18.82 -30.24
CA PRO A 149 13.93 -19.87 -31.05
C PRO A 149 12.90 -19.33 -32.05
N GLN A 150 12.23 -18.24 -31.70
CA GLN A 150 11.22 -17.56 -32.54
C GLN A 150 11.00 -16.10 -32.06
N PRO A 151 10.33 -15.25 -32.83
CA PRO A 151 9.78 -13.99 -32.35
C PRO A 151 8.79 -14.19 -31.20
N TYR A 152 8.80 -13.28 -30.21
CA TYR A 152 7.85 -13.29 -29.09
C TYR A 152 7.21 -11.90 -28.98
N HIS A 153 5.87 -11.85 -28.88
CA HIS A 153 5.09 -10.63 -28.78
C HIS A 153 4.11 -10.63 -27.60
N GLY A 154 4.12 -11.67 -26.75
CA GLY A 154 3.28 -11.82 -25.57
C GLY A 154 2.03 -12.68 -25.77
N GLU A 155 1.96 -13.46 -26.84
CA GLU A 155 0.86 -14.41 -27.07
C GLU A 155 0.72 -15.40 -25.90
N GLY A 156 -0.52 -15.61 -25.40
CA GLY A 156 -0.80 -16.52 -24.28
C GLY A 156 -0.36 -16.00 -22.92
N VAL A 157 -0.07 -14.71 -22.79
CA VAL A 157 0.26 -14.04 -21.54
C VAL A 157 -0.80 -13.01 -21.19
N LEU A 158 -1.22 -13.01 -19.93
CA LEU A 158 -2.01 -11.92 -19.34
C LEU A 158 -1.07 -10.92 -18.67
N ILE A 159 -1.25 -9.65 -19.00
CA ILE A 159 -0.63 -8.54 -18.27
C ILE A 159 -1.68 -7.99 -17.32
N GLY A 160 -1.48 -8.24 -16.02
CA GLY A 160 -2.19 -7.55 -14.95
C GLY A 160 -1.62 -6.14 -14.79
N VAL A 161 -2.45 -5.13 -14.85
CA VAL A 161 -2.05 -3.75 -14.53
C VAL A 161 -2.90 -3.28 -13.38
N LEU A 162 -2.24 -3.09 -12.24
CA LEU A 162 -2.83 -2.52 -11.05
C LEU A 162 -2.43 -1.04 -11.00
N ASP A 163 -3.38 -0.14 -11.21
CA ASP A 163 -3.08 1.28 -11.42
C ASP A 163 -4.35 2.14 -11.27
N TRP A 164 -4.30 3.40 -11.66
CA TRP A 164 -5.41 4.34 -11.74
C TRP A 164 -5.48 5.02 -13.10
N GLY A 165 -6.67 5.47 -13.48
CA GLY A 165 -6.86 6.22 -14.69
C GLY A 165 -6.83 5.33 -15.93
N PHE A 166 -7.78 4.39 -16.01
CA PHE A 166 -7.99 3.55 -17.17
C PHE A 166 -9.10 4.10 -18.07
N ASP A 167 -8.82 4.17 -19.37
CA ASP A 167 -9.81 4.27 -20.44
C ASP A 167 -9.94 2.89 -21.09
N TYR A 168 -10.99 2.15 -20.74
CA TYR A 168 -11.23 0.79 -21.26
C TYR A 168 -11.61 0.77 -22.75
N THR A 169 -11.93 1.92 -23.32
CA THR A 169 -12.28 2.06 -24.74
C THR A 169 -11.08 2.44 -25.61
N HIS A 170 -9.91 2.65 -25.01
CA HIS A 170 -8.73 3.16 -25.72
C HIS A 170 -8.29 2.20 -26.85
N PRO A 171 -8.06 2.68 -28.08
CA PRO A 171 -7.73 1.85 -29.26
C PRO A 171 -6.51 0.93 -29.06
N MET A 172 -5.55 1.28 -28.22
CA MET A 172 -4.36 0.48 -27.95
C MET A 172 -4.67 -0.86 -27.28
N PHE A 173 -5.85 -1.01 -26.67
CA PHE A 173 -6.31 -2.23 -26.02
C PHE A 173 -7.12 -3.14 -26.94
N TYR A 174 -7.25 -2.78 -28.20
CA TYR A 174 -7.83 -3.61 -29.24
C TYR A 174 -6.74 -4.29 -30.05
N ASP A 175 -7.13 -5.26 -30.87
CA ASP A 175 -6.26 -5.82 -31.89
C ASP A 175 -5.86 -4.76 -32.93
N THR A 176 -4.93 -5.11 -33.82
CA THR A 176 -4.45 -4.17 -34.87
C THR A 176 -5.53 -3.76 -35.87
N THR A 177 -6.64 -4.49 -35.92
CA THR A 177 -7.79 -4.19 -36.79
C THR A 177 -8.86 -3.36 -36.09
N LEU A 178 -8.71 -3.09 -34.81
CA LEU A 178 -9.66 -2.37 -33.96
C LEU A 178 -11.03 -3.07 -33.83
N THR A 179 -11.06 -4.38 -33.99
CA THR A 179 -12.31 -5.16 -33.98
C THR A 179 -12.51 -5.94 -32.68
N THR A 180 -11.42 -6.39 -32.01
CA THR A 180 -11.49 -7.25 -30.86
C THR A 180 -10.72 -6.61 -29.69
N SER A 181 -11.41 -6.42 -28.57
CA SER A 181 -10.78 -5.98 -27.33
C SER A 181 -9.85 -7.06 -26.77
N ARG A 182 -8.69 -6.66 -26.29
CA ARG A 182 -7.72 -7.52 -25.59
C ARG A 182 -7.78 -7.36 -24.09
N ILE A 183 -8.76 -6.61 -23.57
CA ILE A 183 -9.04 -6.57 -22.14
C ILE A 183 -9.86 -7.81 -21.80
N ARG A 184 -9.29 -8.72 -21.02
CA ARG A 184 -9.93 -9.98 -20.62
C ARG A 184 -10.92 -9.76 -19.48
N ALA A 185 -10.56 -8.93 -18.49
CA ALA A 185 -11.45 -8.55 -17.41
C ALA A 185 -10.97 -7.26 -16.74
N VAL A 186 -11.88 -6.58 -16.06
CA VAL A 186 -11.62 -5.38 -15.27
C VAL A 186 -12.22 -5.51 -13.89
N TRP A 187 -11.53 -4.95 -12.87
CA TRP A 187 -12.04 -4.76 -11.53
C TRP A 187 -11.77 -3.33 -11.06
N ASP A 188 -12.81 -2.52 -11.08
CA ASP A 188 -12.75 -1.17 -10.53
C ASP A 188 -13.10 -1.21 -9.05
N GLN A 189 -12.08 -1.18 -8.19
CA GLN A 189 -12.26 -1.30 -6.74
C GLN A 189 -12.93 -0.08 -6.09
N TYR A 190 -12.99 1.05 -6.78
CA TYR A 190 -13.72 2.25 -6.33
C TYR A 190 -15.20 2.24 -6.69
N ARG A 191 -15.58 1.54 -7.75
CA ARG A 191 -16.95 1.55 -8.26
C ARG A 191 -17.90 0.83 -7.31
N GLN A 192 -18.94 1.53 -6.87
CA GLN A 192 -19.90 1.00 -5.88
C GLN A 192 -21.09 0.26 -6.52
N ALA A 193 -21.26 0.32 -7.82
CA ALA A 193 -22.39 -0.28 -8.53
C ALA A 193 -21.92 -1.39 -9.46
N GLY A 194 -22.49 -2.59 -9.31
CA GLY A 194 -22.18 -3.77 -10.13
C GLY A 194 -21.78 -4.98 -9.28
N PRO A 195 -21.55 -6.13 -9.93
CA PRO A 195 -21.07 -7.33 -9.23
C PRO A 195 -19.62 -7.15 -8.82
N SER A 196 -19.26 -7.68 -7.67
CA SER A 196 -17.85 -7.81 -7.24
C SER A 196 -17.26 -9.11 -7.77
N PRO A 197 -15.93 -9.23 -7.97
CA PRO A 197 -15.32 -10.46 -8.42
C PRO A 197 -15.26 -11.51 -7.30
N GLY A 198 -15.78 -12.72 -7.56
CA GLY A 198 -15.59 -13.90 -6.73
C GLY A 198 -15.88 -13.68 -5.24
N ASP A 199 -14.84 -13.90 -4.43
CA ASP A 199 -14.90 -13.84 -2.96
C ASP A 199 -14.73 -12.42 -2.41
N PHE A 200 -14.47 -11.43 -3.26
CA PHE A 200 -14.28 -10.04 -2.85
C PHE A 200 -15.62 -9.30 -2.85
N ASN A 201 -15.97 -8.67 -1.75
CA ASN A 201 -17.30 -8.05 -1.55
C ASN A 201 -17.29 -6.54 -1.82
N TYR A 202 -16.41 -6.05 -2.72
CA TYR A 202 -16.30 -4.63 -3.03
C TYR A 202 -15.85 -4.39 -4.48
N GLY A 203 -16.03 -3.16 -4.92
CA GLY A 203 -15.72 -2.77 -6.30
C GLY A 203 -16.72 -3.32 -7.32
N SER A 204 -16.47 -3.10 -8.58
CA SER A 204 -17.26 -3.59 -9.69
C SER A 204 -16.39 -4.32 -10.71
N PHE A 205 -16.85 -5.50 -11.10
CA PHE A 205 -16.17 -6.42 -12.01
C PHE A 205 -16.91 -6.52 -13.35
N ALA A 206 -16.16 -6.62 -14.43
CA ALA A 206 -16.69 -6.94 -15.76
C ALA A 206 -15.70 -7.80 -16.55
N GLU A 207 -16.22 -8.78 -17.31
CA GLU A 207 -15.43 -9.67 -18.17
C GLU A 207 -15.99 -9.80 -19.59
N SER A 208 -17.25 -9.43 -19.84
CA SER A 208 -17.74 -9.36 -21.20
C SER A 208 -17.25 -8.09 -21.89
N PRO A 209 -16.89 -8.13 -23.19
CA PRO A 209 -16.47 -6.93 -23.92
C PRO A 209 -17.49 -5.79 -23.86
N GLU A 210 -18.78 -6.12 -23.88
CA GLU A 210 -19.89 -5.17 -23.82
C GLU A 210 -19.96 -4.48 -22.46
N ASP A 211 -19.83 -5.23 -21.36
CA ASP A 211 -19.85 -4.67 -20.01
C ASP A 211 -18.62 -3.80 -19.75
N ILE A 212 -17.42 -4.27 -20.13
CA ILE A 212 -16.18 -3.51 -20.03
C ILE A 212 -16.30 -2.19 -20.79
N GLN A 213 -16.80 -2.24 -22.03
CA GLN A 213 -16.99 -1.05 -22.85
C GLN A 213 -18.04 -0.11 -22.22
N SER A 214 -19.08 -0.65 -21.61
CA SER A 214 -20.11 0.16 -20.93
C SER A 214 -19.57 0.91 -19.71
N MET A 215 -18.55 0.38 -19.04
CA MET A 215 -17.86 1.06 -17.94
C MET A 215 -17.09 2.30 -18.40
N GLN A 216 -16.64 2.33 -19.66
CA GLN A 216 -15.83 3.37 -20.31
C GLN A 216 -14.49 3.62 -19.63
N SER A 217 -14.48 4.01 -18.36
CA SER A 217 -13.29 4.31 -17.57
C SER A 217 -13.46 3.87 -16.13
N ASP A 218 -12.36 3.83 -15.40
CA ASP A 218 -12.38 3.64 -13.96
C ASP A 218 -13.00 4.86 -13.23
N THR A 219 -13.29 4.68 -11.96
CA THR A 219 -13.95 5.69 -11.12
C THR A 219 -13.05 6.24 -10.00
N SER A 220 -11.75 5.93 -10.00
CA SER A 220 -10.82 6.33 -8.94
C SER A 220 -10.67 7.86 -8.80
N ASN A 221 -10.77 8.59 -9.89
CA ASN A 221 -10.53 10.04 -9.96
C ASN A 221 -9.16 10.49 -9.37
N VAL A 222 -8.22 9.57 -9.23
CA VAL A 222 -6.85 9.84 -8.77
C VAL A 222 -6.08 10.61 -9.82
N TYR A 223 -6.22 10.19 -11.09
CA TYR A 223 -5.76 10.93 -12.27
C TYR A 223 -6.95 11.32 -13.12
N GLY A 224 -7.10 12.61 -13.35
CA GLY A 224 -8.10 13.10 -14.25
C GLY A 224 -7.91 12.53 -15.67
N TYR A 225 -9.01 12.36 -16.40
CA TYR A 225 -9.03 11.94 -17.80
C TYR A 225 -8.52 10.52 -18.10
N SER A 226 -8.55 9.61 -17.13
CA SER A 226 -8.20 8.19 -17.33
C SER A 226 -6.82 8.01 -18.00
N THR A 227 -5.78 8.67 -17.49
CA THR A 227 -4.50 8.80 -18.20
C THR A 227 -3.41 7.86 -17.76
N HIS A 228 -3.19 7.67 -16.45
CA HIS A 228 -1.97 6.99 -15.99
C HIS A 228 -1.98 5.49 -16.28
N GLY A 229 -2.97 4.74 -15.81
CA GLY A 229 -3.09 3.31 -16.08
C GLY A 229 -3.21 2.98 -17.57
N THR A 230 -3.93 3.83 -18.34
CA THR A 230 -3.99 3.72 -19.80
C THR A 230 -2.61 3.85 -20.44
N HIS A 231 -1.81 4.82 -20.02
CA HIS A 231 -0.45 5.04 -20.53
C HIS A 231 0.48 3.88 -20.17
N VAL A 232 0.46 3.45 -18.92
CA VAL A 232 1.25 2.30 -18.41
C VAL A 232 0.91 1.03 -19.21
N ALA A 233 -0.38 0.71 -19.34
CA ALA A 233 -0.83 -0.46 -20.07
C ALA A 233 -0.48 -0.37 -21.56
N GLY A 234 -0.57 0.83 -22.16
CA GLY A 234 -0.16 1.07 -23.54
C GLY A 234 1.33 0.81 -23.77
N ILE A 235 2.20 1.19 -22.83
CA ILE A 235 3.64 0.87 -22.89
C ILE A 235 3.87 -0.64 -22.72
N ALA A 236 3.18 -1.27 -21.77
CA ALA A 236 3.35 -2.70 -21.48
C ALA A 236 2.89 -3.58 -22.67
N GLY A 237 1.71 -3.35 -23.20
CA GLY A 237 1.11 -4.26 -24.17
C GLY A 237 0.27 -3.62 -25.29
N GLY A 238 0.37 -2.31 -25.52
CA GLY A 238 -0.40 -1.64 -26.58
C GLY A 238 -0.18 -2.27 -27.96
N SER A 239 -1.28 -2.49 -28.70
CA SER A 239 -1.21 -3.13 -30.04
C SER A 239 -0.52 -2.28 -31.10
N GLY A 240 -0.46 -0.97 -30.90
CA GLY A 240 -0.02 0.00 -31.90
C GLY A 240 -1.07 0.30 -32.96
N ALA A 241 -2.33 -0.05 -32.68
CA ALA A 241 -3.45 0.09 -33.61
C ALA A 241 -3.50 1.48 -34.29
N GLY A 242 -3.45 1.49 -35.61
CA GLY A 242 -3.60 2.69 -36.44
C GLY A 242 -2.37 3.63 -36.48
N ILE A 243 -1.46 3.60 -35.50
CA ILE A 243 -0.33 4.55 -35.42
C ILE A 243 1.06 3.88 -35.34
N GLY A 244 1.12 2.56 -35.30
CA GLY A 244 2.37 1.79 -35.32
C GLY A 244 3.20 1.83 -34.00
N LEU A 245 2.74 2.51 -32.97
CA LEU A 245 3.41 2.57 -31.66
C LEU A 245 3.02 1.36 -30.80
N LYS A 246 3.80 0.28 -30.90
CA LYS A 246 3.56 -0.95 -30.14
C LYS A 246 4.18 -0.86 -28.75
N GLY A 247 3.52 -1.48 -27.78
CA GLY A 247 4.06 -1.76 -26.45
C GLY A 247 5.11 -2.89 -26.45
N MET A 248 5.53 -3.28 -25.27
CA MET A 248 6.53 -4.33 -25.05
C MET A 248 6.00 -5.72 -25.47
N ALA A 249 4.73 -6.02 -25.16
CA ALA A 249 4.08 -7.29 -25.47
C ALA A 249 2.75 -7.06 -26.22
N PRO A 250 2.80 -6.64 -27.52
CA PRO A 250 1.62 -6.14 -28.25
C PRO A 250 0.57 -7.21 -28.57
N SER A 251 0.86 -8.48 -28.33
CA SER A 251 -0.08 -9.61 -28.53
C SER A 251 -0.59 -10.20 -27.20
N SER A 252 -0.25 -9.62 -26.07
CA SER A 252 -0.80 -10.01 -24.76
C SER A 252 -2.25 -9.54 -24.60
N GLU A 253 -2.93 -10.13 -23.63
CA GLU A 253 -4.23 -9.64 -23.14
C GLU A 253 -4.07 -8.98 -21.79
N PHE A 254 -5.06 -8.23 -21.36
CA PHE A 254 -4.97 -7.43 -20.15
C PHE A 254 -5.97 -7.84 -19.08
N LEU A 255 -5.53 -7.75 -17.82
CA LEU A 255 -6.38 -7.65 -16.64
C LEU A 255 -6.15 -6.28 -16.01
N PHE A 256 -7.19 -5.48 -15.88
CA PHE A 256 -7.08 -4.17 -15.24
C PHE A 256 -7.73 -4.19 -13.87
N ALA A 257 -6.99 -3.76 -12.86
CA ALA A 257 -7.55 -3.46 -11.56
C ALA A 257 -7.28 -2.00 -11.20
N THR A 258 -8.31 -1.28 -10.82
CA THR A 258 -8.18 0.08 -10.32
C THR A 258 -7.88 0.00 -8.84
N LEU A 259 -6.63 0.30 -8.45
CA LEU A 259 -6.14 0.17 -7.09
C LEU A 259 -6.89 1.11 -6.14
N MET A 260 -7.55 0.55 -5.15
CA MET A 260 -7.97 1.31 -3.98
C MET A 260 -6.72 1.74 -3.18
N VAL A 261 -6.81 2.60 -2.23
CA VAL A 261 -5.68 3.40 -1.70
C VAL A 261 -4.58 2.64 -0.92
N ASP A 262 -4.64 1.32 -0.76
CA ASP A 262 -3.77 0.60 0.18
C ASP A 262 -3.26 -0.77 -0.32
N GLU A 263 -2.28 -1.33 0.40
CA GLU A 263 -1.70 -2.64 0.10
C GLU A 263 -2.70 -3.78 0.20
N ALA A 264 -3.67 -3.73 1.11
CA ALA A 264 -4.65 -4.81 1.23
C ALA A 264 -5.44 -4.97 -0.06
N SER A 265 -5.88 -3.85 -0.65
CA SER A 265 -6.56 -3.86 -1.95
C SER A 265 -5.65 -4.28 -3.10
N ALA A 266 -4.34 -4.04 -2.99
CA ALA A 266 -3.38 -4.53 -3.97
C ALA A 266 -3.26 -6.06 -3.91
N LEU A 267 -3.12 -6.64 -2.71
CA LEU A 267 -3.07 -8.10 -2.54
C LEU A 267 -4.34 -8.78 -3.04
N ASP A 268 -5.51 -8.19 -2.77
CA ASP A 268 -6.78 -8.68 -3.29
C ASP A 268 -6.78 -8.70 -4.83
N ALA A 269 -6.32 -7.62 -5.46
CA ALA A 269 -6.21 -7.54 -6.92
C ALA A 269 -5.24 -8.59 -7.50
N PHE A 270 -4.11 -8.84 -6.83
CA PHE A 270 -3.15 -9.86 -7.27
C PHE A 270 -3.76 -11.26 -7.27
N VAL A 271 -4.47 -11.62 -6.20
CA VAL A 271 -5.16 -12.92 -6.10
C VAL A 271 -6.26 -13.04 -7.16
N TRP A 272 -7.05 -11.98 -7.36
CA TRP A 272 -8.06 -11.96 -8.41
C TRP A 272 -7.43 -12.16 -9.79
N MET A 273 -6.37 -11.43 -10.13
CA MET A 273 -5.67 -11.57 -11.42
C MET A 273 -5.13 -12.99 -11.61
N GLN A 274 -4.55 -13.59 -10.56
CA GLN A 274 -4.08 -14.97 -10.60
C GLN A 274 -5.22 -15.94 -10.84
N SER A 275 -6.35 -15.81 -10.15
CA SER A 275 -7.50 -16.70 -10.34
C SER A 275 -8.04 -16.68 -11.77
N VAL A 276 -8.09 -15.51 -12.41
CA VAL A 276 -8.48 -15.38 -13.83
C VAL A 276 -7.44 -16.04 -14.75
N ALA A 277 -6.15 -15.81 -14.48
CA ALA A 277 -5.08 -16.39 -15.29
C ALA A 277 -5.08 -17.93 -15.21
N GLU A 278 -5.28 -18.51 -14.03
CA GLU A 278 -5.39 -19.94 -13.80
C GLU A 278 -6.60 -20.54 -14.52
N ALA A 279 -7.77 -19.86 -14.42
CA ALA A 279 -8.98 -20.30 -15.13
C ALA A 279 -8.81 -20.31 -16.65
N ASP A 280 -8.05 -19.37 -17.19
CA ASP A 280 -7.72 -19.29 -18.62
C ASP A 280 -6.54 -20.18 -19.03
N GLY A 281 -5.81 -20.79 -18.08
CA GLY A 281 -4.58 -21.56 -18.32
C GLY A 281 -3.44 -20.72 -18.91
N LYS A 282 -3.38 -19.43 -18.60
CA LYS A 282 -2.40 -18.45 -19.11
C LYS A 282 -1.38 -18.06 -18.04
N ARG A 283 -0.21 -17.62 -18.50
CA ARG A 283 0.81 -17.03 -17.61
C ARG A 283 0.41 -15.61 -17.25
N LEU A 284 0.77 -15.20 -16.02
CA LEU A 284 0.47 -13.87 -15.49
C LEU A 284 1.75 -13.07 -15.23
N VAL A 285 1.78 -11.84 -15.72
CA VAL A 285 2.76 -10.82 -15.37
C VAL A 285 2.00 -9.63 -14.80
N ILE A 286 2.28 -9.22 -13.58
CA ILE A 286 1.63 -8.10 -12.92
C ILE A 286 2.57 -6.89 -12.94
N ASN A 287 2.09 -5.78 -13.47
CA ASN A 287 2.78 -4.51 -13.50
C ASN A 287 2.24 -3.56 -12.44
N ASN A 288 3.15 -3.08 -11.58
CA ASN A 288 2.89 -2.11 -10.53
C ASN A 288 3.67 -0.82 -10.82
N SER A 289 3.01 0.18 -11.42
CA SER A 289 3.64 1.48 -11.72
C SER A 289 3.26 2.53 -10.68
N TRP A 290 3.37 2.17 -9.42
CA TRP A 290 3.07 2.98 -8.25
C TRP A 290 4.05 2.64 -7.13
N GLY A 291 4.15 3.50 -6.13
CA GLY A 291 5.02 3.31 -4.98
C GLY A 291 4.26 3.42 -3.67
N LEU A 292 4.79 2.74 -2.66
CA LEU A 292 4.31 2.82 -1.29
C LEU A 292 5.31 3.65 -0.48
N PRO A 293 4.87 4.71 0.22
CA PRO A 293 5.67 5.24 1.33
C PRO A 293 5.73 4.14 2.39
N GLN A 294 6.93 3.65 2.67
CA GLN A 294 7.10 2.45 3.49
C GLN A 294 6.70 2.68 4.94
N TRP A 295 5.92 1.75 5.46
CA TRP A 295 5.60 1.60 6.87
C TRP A 295 6.32 0.39 7.50
N GLY A 296 6.95 -0.46 6.69
CA GLY A 296 7.69 -1.64 7.12
C GLY A 296 9.19 -1.52 6.86
N THR A 297 9.94 -2.56 7.20
CA THR A 297 11.36 -2.66 6.88
C THR A 297 11.58 -2.75 5.37
N PRO A 298 12.58 -2.03 4.82
CA PRO A 298 12.90 -2.10 3.39
C PRO A 298 13.72 -3.35 2.99
N ASP A 299 13.84 -4.34 3.87
CA ASP A 299 14.63 -5.56 3.71
C ASP A 299 13.86 -6.73 3.07
N GLY A 300 12.57 -6.54 2.76
CA GLY A 300 11.72 -7.58 2.19
C GLY A 300 10.99 -8.43 3.23
N SER A 301 11.15 -8.18 4.52
CA SER A 301 10.49 -8.94 5.58
C SER A 301 9.04 -8.52 5.84
N ALA A 302 8.56 -7.42 5.26
CA ALA A 302 7.18 -6.99 5.37
C ALA A 302 6.20 -8.07 4.87
N LEU A 303 5.01 -8.15 5.47
CA LEU A 303 4.02 -9.19 5.14
C LEU A 303 3.58 -9.15 3.68
N SER A 304 3.43 -7.96 3.10
CA SER A 304 3.11 -7.81 1.68
C SER A 304 4.21 -8.39 0.78
N ASN A 305 5.48 -8.24 1.14
CA ASN A 305 6.59 -8.83 0.39
C ASN A 305 6.57 -10.35 0.48
N GLN A 306 6.35 -10.92 1.66
CA GLN A 306 6.21 -12.37 1.84
C GLN A 306 5.01 -12.93 1.05
N PHE A 307 3.93 -12.17 0.93
CA PHE A 307 2.77 -12.55 0.11
C PHE A 307 3.12 -12.59 -1.38
N ILE A 308 3.82 -11.57 -1.88
CA ILE A 308 4.31 -11.50 -3.26
C ILE A 308 5.29 -12.63 -3.55
N ASP A 309 6.19 -12.94 -2.63
CA ASP A 309 7.13 -14.07 -2.76
C ASP A 309 6.38 -15.40 -2.91
N ALA A 310 5.35 -15.64 -2.09
CA ALA A 310 4.52 -16.83 -2.19
C ALA A 310 3.83 -16.97 -3.56
N MET A 311 3.28 -15.88 -4.10
CA MET A 311 2.69 -15.88 -5.44
C MET A 311 3.74 -16.05 -6.55
N SER A 312 4.95 -15.54 -6.35
CA SER A 312 6.06 -15.68 -7.28
C SER A 312 6.54 -17.13 -7.36
N GLU A 313 6.55 -17.84 -6.24
CA GLU A 313 6.82 -19.30 -6.20
C GLU A 313 5.77 -20.11 -6.98
N GLU A 314 4.54 -19.61 -7.08
CA GLU A 314 3.46 -20.18 -7.89
C GLU A 314 3.54 -19.80 -9.38
N GLY A 315 4.51 -18.98 -9.78
CA GLY A 315 4.81 -18.63 -11.16
C GLY A 315 4.24 -17.31 -11.64
N VAL A 316 3.70 -16.46 -10.76
CA VAL A 316 3.33 -15.08 -11.07
C VAL A 316 4.60 -14.23 -11.16
N VAL A 317 4.72 -13.41 -12.20
CA VAL A 317 5.85 -12.48 -12.37
C VAL A 317 5.39 -11.08 -11.98
N PHE A 318 6.07 -10.47 -11.01
CA PHE A 318 5.82 -9.09 -10.61
C PHE A 318 6.88 -8.15 -11.19
N VAL A 319 6.43 -7.02 -11.71
CA VAL A 319 7.27 -5.93 -12.25
C VAL A 319 6.82 -4.64 -11.59
N SER A 320 7.69 -4.04 -10.80
CA SER A 320 7.38 -2.81 -10.05
C SER A 320 8.28 -1.66 -10.46
N SER A 321 7.76 -0.44 -10.39
CA SER A 321 8.55 0.77 -10.58
C SER A 321 9.49 0.98 -9.39
N ASN A 322 10.64 1.60 -9.65
CA ASN A 322 11.66 1.90 -8.63
C ASN A 322 11.61 3.38 -8.18
N GLY A 323 10.54 4.08 -8.44
CA GLY A 323 10.35 5.47 -8.06
C GLY A 323 10.86 6.50 -9.06
N ASN A 324 10.40 7.74 -8.92
CA ASN A 324 10.77 8.88 -9.78
C ASN A 324 11.84 9.79 -9.14
N ASN A 325 12.55 9.29 -8.14
CA ASN A 325 13.42 10.09 -7.29
C ASN A 325 14.91 9.99 -7.67
N GLY A 326 15.23 9.66 -8.92
CA GLY A 326 16.60 9.49 -9.39
C GLY A 326 17.50 10.74 -9.30
N ASN A 327 16.93 11.88 -8.91
CA ASN A 327 17.62 13.12 -8.64
C ASN A 327 17.78 13.43 -7.13
N ALA A 328 17.43 12.51 -6.26
CA ALA A 328 17.55 12.63 -4.81
C ALA A 328 18.41 11.50 -4.25
N ASP A 329 19.21 11.83 -3.24
CA ASP A 329 20.03 10.87 -2.53
C ASP A 329 19.22 10.23 -1.41
N PHE A 330 18.94 8.91 -1.50
CA PHE A 330 18.17 8.16 -0.52
C PHE A 330 18.98 7.14 0.26
N HIS A 331 20.27 6.99 -0.08
CA HIS A 331 21.12 6.00 0.56
C HIS A 331 22.27 6.68 1.29
N ILE A 332 22.45 6.26 2.54
CA ILE A 332 23.61 6.60 3.35
C ILE A 332 24.20 5.29 3.84
N ASP A 333 25.47 5.07 3.53
CA ASP A 333 26.23 3.96 4.07
C ASP A 333 27.23 4.50 5.11
N HIS A 334 27.15 4.00 6.33
CA HIS A 334 28.05 4.39 7.40
C HIS A 334 28.33 3.23 8.36
N THR A 335 29.58 2.94 8.58
CA THR A 335 30.01 1.97 9.59
C THR A 335 30.40 2.69 10.87
N PHE A 336 29.66 2.45 11.96
CA PHE A 336 30.00 2.99 13.28
C PHE A 336 31.24 2.28 13.83
N ASN A 337 32.31 3.02 14.07
CA ASN A 337 33.60 2.45 14.48
C ASN A 337 33.85 2.53 15.98
N SER A 338 33.08 3.34 16.71
CA SER A 338 33.23 3.52 18.15
C SER A 338 31.94 4.06 18.78
N PRO A 339 31.73 3.84 20.09
CA PRO A 339 30.67 4.53 20.83
C PRO A 339 30.83 6.06 20.70
N GLY A 340 29.73 6.73 20.36
CA GLY A 340 29.71 8.18 20.10
C GLY A 340 30.02 8.59 18.66
N ASP A 341 30.34 7.65 17.76
CA ASP A 341 30.35 7.91 16.32
C ASP A 341 28.92 8.22 15.85
N THR A 342 28.76 9.27 15.05
CA THR A 342 27.45 9.78 14.66
C THR A 342 27.41 10.10 13.17
N ILE A 343 26.27 9.79 12.55
CA ILE A 343 25.96 10.22 11.20
C ILE A 343 24.84 11.25 11.23
N ARG A 344 24.90 12.23 10.35
CA ARG A 344 23.83 13.23 10.19
C ARG A 344 23.32 13.21 8.77
N SER A 345 22.01 13.17 8.63
CA SER A 345 21.33 13.35 7.35
C SER A 345 20.37 14.51 7.44
N ARG A 346 20.20 15.21 6.33
CA ARG A 346 19.21 16.28 6.25
C ARG A 346 17.90 15.77 5.69
N VAL A 347 16.85 16.01 6.43
CA VAL A 347 15.47 15.80 5.97
C VAL A 347 14.85 17.15 5.66
N LYS A 348 14.23 17.29 4.50
CA LYS A 348 13.51 18.50 4.10
C LYS A 348 12.03 18.25 4.21
N PHE A 349 11.36 19.07 5.02
CA PHE A 349 9.91 19.05 5.13
C PHE A 349 9.27 19.77 3.94
N TYR A 350 8.17 19.23 3.45
CA TYR A 350 7.34 19.83 2.42
C TYR A 350 5.96 20.17 2.97
N PRO A 351 5.36 21.29 2.54
CA PRO A 351 3.98 21.60 2.91
C PRO A 351 3.05 20.54 2.28
N LEU A 352 2.01 20.17 3.00
CA LEU A 352 0.96 19.31 2.46
C LEU A 352 0.17 20.09 1.39
N ASN A 353 -0.04 19.47 0.22
CA ASN A 353 -0.76 20.10 -0.90
C ASN A 353 -2.18 20.55 -0.52
N ALA A 354 -2.83 19.85 0.41
CA ALA A 354 -4.17 20.17 0.89
C ALA A 354 -4.21 21.36 1.87
N ASN A 355 -3.08 21.64 2.53
CA ASN A 355 -2.97 22.75 3.48
C ASN A 355 -1.53 23.29 3.49
N PRO A 356 -1.24 24.39 2.77
CA PRO A 356 0.12 24.93 2.66
C PRO A 356 0.69 25.47 3.98
N ASN A 357 -0.14 25.58 5.03
CA ASN A 357 0.30 25.97 6.36
C ASN A 357 0.59 24.77 7.27
N THR A 358 0.41 23.55 6.77
CA THR A 358 0.68 22.32 7.53
C THR A 358 1.87 21.61 6.91
N TRP A 359 2.87 21.34 7.72
CA TRP A 359 4.10 20.64 7.36
C TRP A 359 4.18 19.38 8.20
N GLY A 360 4.47 18.26 7.59
CA GLY A 360 4.62 17.02 8.32
C GLY A 360 5.50 16.04 7.55
N GLN A 361 6.22 15.21 8.28
CA GLN A 361 6.96 14.09 7.73
C GLN A 361 7.07 13.00 8.77
N ASN A 362 6.92 11.77 8.34
CA ASN A 362 7.24 10.59 9.15
C ASN A 362 8.65 10.13 8.80
N LEU A 363 9.44 9.84 9.83
CA LEU A 363 10.80 9.31 9.71
C LEU A 363 10.85 7.99 10.46
N THR A 364 11.11 6.92 9.75
CA THR A 364 11.30 5.59 10.34
C THR A 364 12.74 5.17 10.19
N LEU A 365 13.40 4.84 11.29
CA LEU A 365 14.75 4.32 11.33
C LEU A 365 14.73 2.86 11.77
N TRP A 366 15.35 2.01 10.98
CA TRP A 366 15.49 0.59 11.27
C TRP A 366 16.94 0.25 11.57
N GLY A 367 17.18 -0.57 12.59
CA GLY A 367 18.48 -1.16 12.91
C GLY A 367 18.42 -2.68 12.78
N GLU A 368 19.57 -3.33 12.82
CA GLU A 368 19.65 -4.79 12.84
C GLU A 368 19.03 -5.37 14.12
N VAL A 369 18.43 -6.55 14.01
CA VAL A 369 17.85 -7.27 15.17
C VAL A 369 18.91 -7.45 16.25
N GLY A 370 18.61 -6.97 17.46
CA GLY A 370 19.54 -6.99 18.61
C GLY A 370 20.58 -5.86 18.59
N GLY A 371 20.59 -5.01 17.56
CA GLY A 371 21.37 -3.77 17.54
C GLY A 371 20.69 -2.67 18.33
N ASN A 372 21.47 -1.77 18.90
CA ASN A 372 20.98 -0.59 19.61
C ASN A 372 21.55 0.65 18.96
N PHE A 373 20.74 1.68 18.85
CA PHE A 373 21.17 2.98 18.40
C PHE A 373 20.44 4.10 19.13
N GLU A 374 20.96 5.29 19.01
CA GLU A 374 20.34 6.50 19.52
C GLU A 374 20.06 7.44 18.35
N MET A 375 18.94 8.16 18.38
CA MET A 375 18.59 9.17 17.41
C MET A 375 18.16 10.47 18.08
N GLY A 376 18.41 11.58 17.41
CA GLY A 376 17.93 12.90 17.79
C GLY A 376 17.74 13.78 16.55
N PHE A 377 17.08 14.89 16.73
CA PHE A 377 16.82 15.85 15.67
C PHE A 377 17.55 17.15 15.95
N LEU A 378 18.20 17.68 14.92
CA LEU A 378 18.70 19.04 14.90
C LEU A 378 17.85 19.86 13.95
N MET A 379 17.13 20.83 14.46
CA MET A 379 16.25 21.69 13.67
C MET A 379 17.02 22.89 13.15
N THR A 380 16.89 23.14 11.84
CA THR A 380 17.57 24.26 11.19
C THR A 380 16.60 25.11 10.38
N VAL A 381 16.81 26.42 10.38
CA VAL A 381 16.15 27.35 9.44
C VAL A 381 17.12 27.67 8.32
N GLY A 382 16.67 27.51 7.07
CA GLY A 382 17.51 27.65 5.89
C GLY A 382 18.57 26.54 5.82
N VAL A 383 19.80 26.89 5.43
CA VAL A 383 20.83 25.89 5.13
C VAL A 383 21.63 25.47 6.38
N ALA A 384 21.75 26.32 7.39
CA ALA A 384 22.69 26.07 8.48
C ALA A 384 22.39 26.80 9.81
N THR A 385 21.28 27.51 9.95
CA THR A 385 20.98 28.19 11.22
C THR A 385 20.27 27.22 12.14
N GLU A 386 20.97 26.70 13.13
CA GLU A 386 20.42 25.83 14.18
C GLU A 386 19.49 26.65 15.07
N VAL A 387 18.30 26.13 15.30
CA VAL A 387 17.25 26.80 16.07
C VAL A 387 16.74 25.96 17.23
N GLY A 388 17.03 24.68 17.25
CA GLY A 388 16.69 23.76 18.33
C GLY A 388 17.25 22.37 18.09
N GLU A 389 17.33 21.59 19.16
CA GLU A 389 17.72 20.17 19.13
C GLU A 389 16.87 19.37 20.10
N SER A 390 16.51 18.16 19.70
CA SER A 390 15.89 17.20 20.61
C SER A 390 16.93 16.51 21.49
N PRO A 391 16.54 15.93 22.63
CA PRO A 391 17.38 14.94 23.28
C PRO A 391 17.66 13.75 22.35
N PHE A 392 18.69 12.98 22.66
CA PHE A 392 18.86 11.65 22.06
C PHE A 392 17.93 10.66 22.70
N TYR A 393 17.28 9.86 21.88
CA TYR A 393 16.37 8.79 22.24
C TYR A 393 17.05 7.46 21.92
N SER A 394 17.13 6.56 22.91
CA SER A 394 17.81 5.27 22.79
C SER A 394 16.82 4.13 22.60
N THR A 395 17.09 3.24 21.67
CA THR A 395 16.31 1.99 21.54
C THR A 395 16.42 1.11 22.78
N THR A 396 17.39 1.36 23.67
CA THR A 396 17.54 0.64 24.95
C THR A 396 16.58 1.12 26.03
N ASP A 397 15.93 2.27 25.87
CA ASP A 397 15.01 2.83 26.87
C ASP A 397 13.67 2.08 26.91
N GLY A 398 13.51 1.06 26.05
CA GLY A 398 12.32 0.21 25.94
C GLY A 398 11.24 0.81 25.06
N PRO A 399 10.14 0.10 24.84
CA PRO A 399 9.04 0.65 24.06
C PRO A 399 8.48 1.87 24.80
N MET A 400 8.68 3.04 24.21
CA MET A 400 8.23 4.32 24.73
C MET A 400 7.55 5.11 23.60
N MET A 401 6.45 5.75 23.93
CA MET A 401 5.83 6.77 23.10
C MET A 401 5.76 8.05 23.93
N PHE A 402 6.20 9.16 23.34
CA PHE A 402 6.06 10.47 23.96
C PHE A 402 5.86 11.54 22.91
N ASP A 403 5.03 12.51 23.30
CA ASP A 403 4.73 13.68 22.54
C ASP A 403 5.63 14.81 23.01
N ALA A 404 6.21 15.55 22.08
CA ALA A 404 6.95 16.75 22.39
C ALA A 404 6.40 17.94 21.60
N ILE A 405 6.30 19.06 22.29
CA ILE A 405 5.89 20.34 21.70
C ILE A 405 7.00 21.35 21.96
N GLU A 406 7.55 21.89 20.89
CA GLU A 406 8.55 22.95 20.97
C GLU A 406 8.08 24.20 20.24
N VAL A 407 8.42 25.37 20.77
CA VAL A 407 8.13 26.65 20.11
C VAL A 407 9.45 27.26 19.66
N ILE A 408 9.63 27.33 18.34
CA ILE A 408 10.83 27.85 17.71
C ILE A 408 10.43 29.02 16.82
N ASN A 409 11.01 30.19 17.05
CA ASN A 409 10.71 31.42 16.28
C ASN A 409 9.21 31.76 16.16
N ASN A 410 8.43 31.49 17.19
CA ASN A 410 6.95 31.58 17.25
C ASN A 410 6.19 30.51 16.42
N ASP A 411 6.87 29.56 15.82
CA ASP A 411 6.25 28.39 15.22
C ASP A 411 6.22 27.26 16.24
N THR A 412 5.12 26.52 16.26
CA THR A 412 4.97 25.34 17.12
C THR A 412 5.32 24.10 16.32
N ILE A 413 6.28 23.34 16.81
CA ILE A 413 6.65 22.04 16.26
C ILE A 413 6.13 20.98 17.21
N ILE A 414 5.32 20.07 16.69
CA ILE A 414 4.80 18.92 17.40
C ILE A 414 5.47 17.69 16.76
N TYR A 415 6.07 16.84 17.57
CA TYR A 415 6.62 15.60 17.10
C TYR A 415 6.42 14.49 18.12
N ASP A 416 6.15 13.31 17.60
CA ASP A 416 6.00 12.09 18.37
C ASP A 416 7.20 11.20 18.09
N VAL A 417 7.72 10.53 19.12
CA VAL A 417 8.81 9.56 18.99
C VAL A 417 8.33 8.22 19.52
N VAL A 418 8.39 7.21 18.68
CA VAL A 418 8.09 5.82 19.02
C VAL A 418 9.37 5.02 18.93
N LEU A 419 9.74 4.37 20.02
CA LEU A 419 10.92 3.52 20.10
C LEU A 419 10.52 2.07 20.31
N GLU A 420 11.09 1.18 19.54
CA GLU A 420 10.87 -0.26 19.65
C GLU A 420 12.19 -1.02 19.53
N GLN A 421 12.36 -2.04 20.36
CA GLN A 421 13.56 -2.88 20.41
C GLN A 421 13.39 -4.24 19.72
N SER A 422 12.15 -4.67 19.50
CA SER A 422 11.83 -5.95 18.89
C SER A 422 11.15 -5.75 17.56
N HIS A 423 11.75 -6.30 16.51
CA HIS A 423 11.07 -6.41 15.23
C HIS A 423 10.03 -7.53 15.32
N PRO A 424 8.77 -7.30 14.95
CA PRO A 424 7.84 -8.40 14.71
C PRO A 424 8.38 -9.20 13.53
N ALA A 425 8.78 -10.43 13.80
CA ALA A 425 9.31 -11.35 12.79
C ALA A 425 8.17 -11.96 11.96
#